data_eb4fb4d526e0e6276509b0bf8f99a538
#
_entry.id   eb4fb4d526e0e6276509b0bf8f99a538
#
_cell.length_a   1.000
_cell.length_b   1.000
_cell.length_c   1.000
_cell.angle_alpha   90.00
_cell.angle_beta   90.00
_cell.angle_gamma   90.00
#
_symmetry.space_group_name_H-M   'P 1'
#
loop_
_entity.id
_entity.type
_entity.pdbx_description
1 polymer ?
#
loop_
_entity_poly.entity_id
_entity_poly.type
_entity_poly.pdbx_seq_one_letter_code
_entity_poly.pdbx_strand_id
1 'polypeptide(L)'
;DFWASWCRPCRMANPHVVEVYNKYKDKGFDVFSVSLDRENGKDAWIAAIKQDGLVWDNHVSDLKFWNSAPAAVYGVSSIPRTFLIDREGKIAVINPRADLEQQLLKLL
;
A
#
# COMPACT_ATOMS: atom_id res chain seq x y z
N ASP A 1 2.87 -0.36 0.69
CA ASP A 1 1.96 -0.46 -0.46
C ASP A 1 2.05 0.80 -1.31
N PHE A 2 2.61 0.67 -2.48
CA PHE A 2 2.72 1.77 -3.45
C PHE A 2 1.53 1.73 -4.40
N TRP A 3 0.79 2.83 -4.46
CA TRP A 3 -0.46 2.92 -5.22
C TRP A 3 -0.71 4.35 -5.69
N ALA A 4 -1.82 4.60 -6.32
CA ALA A 4 -2.31 5.94 -6.61
C ALA A 4 -3.82 5.91 -6.84
N SER A 5 -4.48 7.05 -6.65
CA SER A 5 -5.92 7.17 -6.88
C SER A 5 -6.30 6.92 -8.35
N TRP A 6 -5.41 7.25 -9.27
CA TRP A 6 -5.60 7.06 -10.72
C TRP A 6 -5.26 5.65 -11.20
N CYS A 7 -4.69 4.82 -10.35
CA CYS A 7 -4.23 3.47 -10.71
C CYS A 7 -5.36 2.47 -10.55
N ARG A 8 -6.00 2.09 -11.65
CA ARG A 8 -7.12 1.15 -11.62
C ARG A 8 -6.76 -0.22 -11.02
N PRO A 9 -5.66 -0.88 -11.42
CA PRO A 9 -5.27 -2.14 -10.79
C PRO A 9 -5.04 -2.01 -9.29
N CYS A 10 -4.51 -0.88 -8.83
CA CYS A 10 -4.33 -0.61 -7.40
C CYS A 10 -5.68 -0.55 -6.69
N ARG A 11 -6.63 0.18 -7.27
CA ARG A 11 -7.98 0.33 -6.72
C ARG A 11 -8.71 -1.02 -6.67
N MET A 12 -8.50 -1.87 -7.66
CA MET A 12 -9.08 -3.21 -7.71
C MET A 12 -8.47 -4.15 -6.67
N ALA A 13 -7.21 -3.95 -6.31
CA ALA A 13 -6.51 -4.74 -5.30
C ALA A 13 -6.83 -4.30 -3.86
N ASN A 14 -7.24 -3.05 -3.66
CA ASN A 14 -7.46 -2.48 -2.33
C ASN A 14 -8.47 -3.24 -1.45
N PRO A 15 -9.61 -3.75 -1.96
CA PRO A 15 -10.54 -4.51 -1.12
C PRO A 15 -9.91 -5.72 -0.43
N HIS A 16 -9.01 -6.42 -1.10
CA HIS A 16 -8.31 -7.56 -0.53
C HIS A 16 -7.36 -7.14 0.60
N VAL A 17 -6.65 -6.03 0.40
CA VAL A 17 -5.75 -5.48 1.44
C VAL A 17 -6.55 -5.07 2.67
N VAL A 18 -7.70 -4.41 2.48
CA VAL A 18 -8.59 -4.02 3.57
C VAL A 18 -9.08 -5.25 4.34
N GLU A 19 -9.48 -6.30 3.64
CA GLU A 19 -9.93 -7.56 4.25
C GLU A 19 -8.83 -8.16 5.13
N VAL A 20 -7.61 -8.26 4.62
CA VAL A 20 -6.47 -8.82 5.36
C VAL A 20 -6.13 -7.92 6.55
N TYR A 21 -6.14 -6.61 6.37
CA TYR A 21 -5.88 -5.66 7.46
C TYR A 21 -6.87 -5.84 8.60
N ASN A 22 -8.17 -5.85 8.30
CA ASN A 22 -9.20 -6.00 9.32
C ASN A 22 -9.10 -7.33 10.07
N LYS A 23 -8.67 -8.38 9.39
CA LYS A 23 -8.54 -9.71 9.96
C LYS A 23 -7.32 -9.83 10.90
N TYR A 24 -6.23 -9.14 10.62
CA TYR A 24 -4.97 -9.34 11.34
C TYR A 24 -4.44 -8.12 12.09
N LYS A 25 -5.10 -6.98 12.04
CA LYS A 25 -4.64 -5.76 12.72
C LYS A 25 -4.42 -5.96 14.23
N ASP A 26 -5.26 -6.76 14.87
CA ASP A 26 -5.17 -7.04 16.30
C ASP A 26 -4.06 -8.04 16.62
N LYS A 27 -3.43 -8.62 15.60
CA LYS A 27 -2.31 -9.57 15.74
C LYS A 27 -0.96 -8.92 15.39
N GLY A 28 -0.93 -7.60 15.27
CA GLY A 28 0.28 -6.85 14.99
C GLY A 28 0.53 -6.51 13.52
N PHE A 29 -0.45 -6.77 12.63
CA PHE A 29 -0.36 -6.38 11.24
C PHE A 29 -0.77 -4.93 11.03
N ASP A 30 0.01 -4.21 10.25
CA ASP A 30 -0.31 -2.84 9.86
C ASP A 30 -0.02 -2.65 8.37
N VAL A 31 -0.57 -1.57 7.81
CA VAL A 31 -0.33 -1.21 6.41
C VAL A 31 0.21 0.22 6.36
N PHE A 32 1.18 0.42 5.49
CA PHE A 32 1.75 1.72 5.21
C PHE A 32 1.60 1.96 3.70
N SER A 33 0.82 2.96 3.33
CA SER A 33 0.51 3.26 1.93
C SER A 33 1.23 4.51 1.45
N VAL A 34 1.92 4.38 0.32
CA VAL A 34 2.63 5.47 -0.32
C VAL A 34 1.97 5.75 -1.67
N SER A 35 1.48 6.96 -1.84
CA SER A 35 0.77 7.36 -3.06
C SER A 35 1.71 8.01 -4.06
N LEU A 36 1.53 7.65 -5.34
CA LEU A 36 2.17 8.30 -6.48
C LEU A 36 1.21 9.28 -7.18
N ASP A 37 0.33 9.91 -6.42
CA ASP A 37 -0.54 10.93 -6.97
C ASP A 37 0.24 12.18 -7.36
N ARG A 38 -0.37 12.99 -8.24
CA ARG A 38 0.25 14.20 -8.76
C ARG A 38 0.02 15.37 -7.81
N GLU A 39 0.77 16.47 -8.00
CA GLU A 39 0.67 17.67 -7.20
C GLU A 39 -0.77 18.22 -7.15
N ASN A 40 -1.47 18.18 -8.28
CA ASN A 40 -2.87 18.62 -8.37
C ASN A 40 -3.87 17.51 -8.03
N GLY A 41 -3.42 16.39 -7.54
CA GLY A 41 -4.24 15.20 -7.26
C GLY A 41 -4.49 14.93 -5.79
N LYS A 42 -4.19 15.87 -4.89
CA LYS A 42 -4.34 15.64 -3.46
C LYS A 42 -5.79 15.31 -3.06
N ASP A 43 -6.75 16.05 -3.60
CA ASP A 43 -8.16 15.81 -3.28
C ASP A 43 -8.63 14.45 -3.80
N ALA A 44 -8.19 14.05 -4.99
CA ALA A 44 -8.48 12.73 -5.54
C ALA A 44 -7.87 11.61 -4.69
N TRP A 45 -6.66 11.80 -4.20
CA TRP A 45 -5.99 10.88 -3.31
C TRP A 45 -6.77 10.69 -2.01
N ILE A 46 -7.14 11.78 -1.35
CA ILE A 46 -7.92 11.74 -0.11
C ILE A 46 -9.28 11.07 -0.35
N ALA A 47 -9.96 11.42 -1.44
CA ALA A 47 -11.24 10.82 -1.80
C ALA A 47 -11.12 9.30 -2.04
N ALA A 48 -10.05 8.86 -2.69
CA ALA A 48 -9.81 7.45 -2.95
C ALA A 48 -9.58 6.64 -1.67
N ILE A 49 -8.83 7.19 -0.72
CA ILE A 49 -8.64 6.56 0.60
C ILE A 49 -10.00 6.30 1.25
N LYS A 50 -10.88 7.29 1.22
CA LYS A 50 -12.21 7.19 1.81
C LYS A 50 -13.10 6.22 1.05
N GLN A 51 -13.14 6.31 -0.28
CA GLN A 51 -13.97 5.46 -1.13
C GLN A 51 -13.59 3.98 -1.01
N ASP A 52 -12.31 3.68 -0.96
CA ASP A 52 -11.82 2.32 -0.88
C ASP A 52 -11.76 1.78 0.55
N GLY A 53 -12.10 2.62 1.54
CA GLY A 53 -12.11 2.20 2.94
C GLY A 53 -10.75 1.83 3.49
N LEU A 54 -9.70 2.56 3.09
CA LEU A 54 -8.33 2.32 3.54
C LEU A 54 -8.15 2.90 4.95
N VAL A 55 -8.58 2.14 5.95
CA VAL A 55 -8.84 2.62 7.31
C VAL A 55 -7.60 2.73 8.21
N TRP A 56 -6.44 2.28 7.75
CA TRP A 56 -5.19 2.47 8.51
C TRP A 56 -4.73 3.92 8.45
N ASP A 57 -3.89 4.31 9.40
CA ASP A 57 -3.46 5.70 9.57
C ASP A 57 -2.27 6.09 8.68
N ASN A 58 -1.53 5.13 8.20
CA ASN A 58 -0.23 5.37 7.56
C ASN A 58 -0.39 5.64 6.06
N HIS A 59 -0.79 6.85 5.73
CA HIS A 59 -0.94 7.32 4.35
C HIS A 59 -0.01 8.51 4.09
N VAL A 60 0.90 8.35 3.14
CA VAL A 60 1.82 9.42 2.75
C VAL A 60 1.87 9.60 1.24
N SER A 61 2.16 10.80 0.81
CA SER A 61 2.47 11.13 -0.58
C SER A 61 3.26 12.41 -0.63
N ASP A 62 4.30 12.45 -1.46
CA ASP A 62 4.99 13.70 -1.76
C ASP A 62 4.35 14.42 -2.96
N LEU A 63 3.32 13.83 -3.58
CA LEU A 63 2.57 14.38 -4.70
C LEU A 63 3.45 14.68 -5.91
N LYS A 64 4.47 13.87 -6.12
CA LYS A 64 5.44 14.06 -7.20
C LYS A 64 5.33 13.04 -8.31
N PHE A 65 4.21 12.32 -8.37
CA PHE A 65 3.95 11.31 -9.40
C PHE A 65 5.12 10.31 -9.44
N TRP A 66 5.70 10.07 -10.60
CA TRP A 66 6.83 9.14 -10.72
C TRP A 66 8.17 9.69 -10.19
N ASN A 67 8.21 10.95 -9.80
CA ASN A 67 9.37 11.54 -9.10
C ASN A 67 9.30 11.37 -7.58
N SER A 68 8.44 10.47 -7.11
CA SER A 68 8.30 10.15 -5.69
C SER A 68 9.63 9.67 -5.11
N ALA A 69 10.05 10.29 -4.00
CA ALA A 69 11.29 9.92 -3.32
C ALA A 69 11.21 8.50 -2.73
N PRO A 70 10.13 8.11 -2.02
CA PRO A 70 10.01 6.72 -1.54
C PRO A 70 10.02 5.69 -2.67
N ALA A 71 9.38 5.98 -3.81
CA ALA A 71 9.39 5.08 -4.94
C ALA A 71 10.80 4.86 -5.49
N ALA A 72 11.62 5.92 -5.53
CA ALA A 72 13.01 5.81 -5.95
C ALA A 72 13.82 4.95 -4.99
N VAL A 73 13.64 5.14 -3.68
CA VAL A 73 14.35 4.36 -2.65
C VAL A 73 14.04 2.88 -2.77
N TYR A 74 12.78 2.52 -3.01
CA TYR A 74 12.36 1.12 -3.11
C TYR A 74 12.47 0.54 -4.52
N GLY A 75 12.94 1.32 -5.49
CA GLY A 75 13.07 0.88 -6.87
C GLY A 75 11.74 0.59 -7.55
N VAL A 76 10.70 1.34 -7.21
CA VAL A 76 9.35 1.15 -7.75
C VAL A 76 9.23 1.84 -9.10
N SER A 77 9.00 1.06 -10.15
CA SER A 77 8.83 1.56 -11.52
C SER A 77 7.44 1.27 -12.09
N SER A 78 6.61 0.52 -11.37
CA SER A 78 5.22 0.24 -11.73
C SER A 78 4.41 0.04 -10.46
N ILE A 79 3.10 0.29 -10.53
CA ILE A 79 2.16 0.08 -9.43
C ILE A 79 0.95 -0.72 -9.90
N PRO A 80 0.30 -1.52 -9.04
CA PRO A 80 0.58 -1.67 -7.61
C PRO A 80 1.92 -2.37 -7.36
N ARG A 81 2.60 -1.98 -6.31
CA ARG A 81 3.84 -2.61 -5.86
C ARG A 81 3.81 -2.69 -4.35
N THR A 82 3.98 -3.88 -3.80
CA THR A 82 3.90 -4.08 -2.36
C THR A 82 5.14 -4.78 -1.82
N PHE A 83 5.42 -4.52 -0.56
CA PHE A 83 6.52 -5.16 0.17
C PHE A 83 5.98 -5.59 1.51
N LEU A 84 6.13 -6.86 1.84
CA LEU A 84 5.79 -7.37 3.16
C LEU A 84 7.02 -7.31 4.05
N ILE A 85 6.91 -6.58 5.16
CA ILE A 85 8.01 -6.32 6.10
C ILE A 85 7.80 -7.20 7.32
N ASP A 86 8.83 -7.92 7.75
CA ASP A 86 8.74 -8.76 8.93
C ASP A 86 8.86 -7.94 10.24
N ARG A 87 8.76 -8.62 11.38
CA ARG A 87 8.81 -7.95 12.69
C ARG A 87 10.17 -7.33 13.00
N GLU A 88 11.21 -7.69 12.27
CA GLU A 88 12.56 -7.15 12.43
C GLU A 88 12.82 -5.96 11.51
N GLY A 89 11.83 -5.56 10.69
CA GLY A 89 11.94 -4.45 9.76
C GLY A 89 12.60 -4.81 8.44
N LYS A 90 12.68 -6.09 8.12
CA LYS A 90 13.27 -6.56 6.86
C LYS A 90 12.21 -6.94 5.84
N ILE A 91 12.51 -6.74 4.57
CA ILE A 91 11.63 -7.15 3.49
C ILE A 91 11.61 -8.68 3.41
N ALA A 92 10.48 -9.27 3.76
CA ALA A 92 10.31 -10.73 3.72
C ALA A 92 9.80 -11.21 2.37
N VAL A 93 8.87 -10.48 1.74
CA VAL A 93 8.28 -10.83 0.46
C VAL A 93 8.12 -9.59 -0.39
N ILE A 94 8.51 -9.68 -1.66
CA ILE A 94 8.33 -8.60 -2.62
C ILE A 94 7.07 -8.90 -3.42
N ASN A 95 6.15 -7.93 -3.44
CA ASN A 95 4.96 -7.92 -4.27
C ASN A 95 3.99 -9.09 -3.98
N PRO A 96 3.68 -9.39 -2.70
CA PRO A 96 2.61 -10.34 -2.41
C PRO A 96 1.28 -9.77 -2.92
N ARG A 97 0.43 -10.64 -3.46
CA ARG A 97 -0.87 -10.25 -4.02
C ARG A 97 -1.96 -11.17 -3.48
N ALA A 98 -2.46 -12.09 -4.29
CA ALA A 98 -3.47 -13.04 -3.86
C ALA A 98 -2.99 -13.92 -2.71
N ASP A 99 -1.68 -14.10 -2.58
CA ASP A 99 -1.04 -14.88 -1.52
C ASP A 99 -0.65 -14.05 -0.28
N LEU A 100 -1.09 -12.79 -0.18
CA LEU A 100 -0.72 -11.92 0.94
C LEU A 100 -1.01 -12.56 2.29
N GLU A 101 -2.20 -13.11 2.45
CA GLU A 101 -2.61 -13.71 3.72
C GLU A 101 -1.72 -14.88 4.10
N GLN A 102 -1.43 -15.78 3.16
CA GLN A 102 -0.56 -16.93 3.40
C GLN A 102 0.85 -16.51 3.79
N GLN A 103 1.39 -15.51 3.12
CA GLN A 103 2.72 -15.01 3.42
C GLN A 103 2.76 -14.31 4.79
N LEU A 104 1.73 -13.53 5.11
CA LEU A 104 1.60 -12.86 6.40
C LEU A 104 1.55 -13.86 7.55
N LEU A 105 0.79 -14.95 7.41
CA LEU A 105 0.65 -15.97 8.45
C LEU A 105 1.99 -16.61 8.82
N LYS A 106 2.94 -16.66 7.92
CA LYS A 106 4.29 -17.18 8.20
C LYS A 106 5.11 -16.24 9.08
N LEU A 107 4.72 -14.97 9.17
CA LEU A 107 5.47 -13.94 9.90
C LEU A 107 4.84 -13.56 11.25
N LEU A 108 3.62 -13.98 11.48
CA LEU A 108 2.90 -13.66 12.72
C LEU A 108 3.30 -14.53 13.91
#